data_80514664b7b1a3a8338b001b47e46428
#
_entry.id   80514664b7b1a3a8338b001b47e46428
#
_cell.length_a   1.000
_cell.length_b   1.000
_cell.length_c   1.000
_cell.angle_alpha   90.00
_cell.angle_beta   90.00
_cell.angle_gamma   90.00
#
_symmetry.space_group_name_H-M   'P 1'
#
loop_
_entity.id
_entity.type
_entity.pdbx_description
1 polymer ?
#
loop_
_entity_poly.entity_id
_entity_poly.type
_entity_poly.pdbx_seq_one_letter_code
_entity_poly.pdbx_strand_id
1 'polypeptide(L)'
;MTTFAAAGLLLAGCVSSVLDADQRGSQPIPTALVSKMKANAMSPADPIVVRIFKQESELEIWKRTRTGHYALLKTYPMCRWSGKLGPKKRAGDRQAPEGFYSIPASMLNPKSQYYLSVNLGYPNRLEAALGYTGEALMIHGACSSSGCYAMTDEGVGEIYAIGREALKGGQRAFQVQAYPFRMTAQNMAKNRNDPNYAFWQNLKRGYDTFEKTRRPPQVGYCGGGYAFAAEGQAAPISDPQAACPPDGNALVAARENADDAAIFPMATGSIAVSEQAYTDGGMHPVFRKMLERNGATSLAKRTSKTAVPISRPEAALADPYVPAK
;
A
#
# COMPACT_ATOMS: atom_id res chain seq x y z
N MET A 1 21.48 -59.13 -29.35
CA MET A 1 22.09 -58.05 -28.51
C MET A 1 21.59 -56.71 -29.06
N THR A 2 20.59 -56.15 -28.48
CA THR A 2 20.00 -54.89 -28.89
C THR A 2 19.79 -54.02 -27.65
N THR A 3 20.44 -52.92 -27.64
CA THR A 3 20.57 -51.90 -26.62
C THR A 3 19.27 -51.11 -26.45
N PHE A 4 18.68 -51.14 -25.25
CA PHE A 4 17.72 -50.15 -24.76
C PHE A 4 18.48 -49.19 -23.84
N ALA A 5 18.60 -47.97 -24.24
CA ALA A 5 19.01 -46.87 -23.37
C ALA A 5 18.38 -45.55 -23.81
N ALA A 6 17.97 -44.77 -22.83
CA ALA A 6 17.65 -43.34 -22.85
C ALA A 6 16.23 -42.90 -23.23
N ALA A 7 15.33 -42.94 -22.27
CA ALA A 7 14.18 -42.03 -22.20
C ALA A 7 13.83 -41.74 -20.72
N GLY A 8 14.64 -40.94 -20.04
CA GLY A 8 14.44 -40.68 -18.61
C GLY A 8 14.92 -39.31 -18.11
N LEU A 9 14.91 -38.24 -18.91
CA LEU A 9 15.55 -36.96 -18.51
C LEU A 9 14.77 -35.68 -18.78
N LEU A 10 13.42 -35.73 -18.89
CA LEU A 10 12.64 -34.49 -19.19
C LEU A 10 11.58 -34.14 -18.14
N LEU A 11 11.50 -34.80 -16.99
CA LEU A 11 10.48 -34.52 -15.96
C LEU A 11 10.99 -33.69 -14.76
N ALA A 12 12.30 -33.40 -14.65
CA ALA A 12 12.85 -32.72 -13.48
C ALA A 12 12.57 -31.20 -13.45
N GLY A 13 12.35 -30.54 -14.61
CA GLY A 13 12.20 -29.10 -14.68
C GLY A 13 10.83 -28.57 -14.21
N CYS A 14 9.76 -29.33 -14.38
CA CYS A 14 8.42 -28.89 -13.99
C CYS A 14 8.10 -29.10 -12.50
N VAL A 15 8.70 -30.11 -11.87
CA VAL A 15 8.47 -30.42 -10.44
C VAL A 15 9.10 -29.37 -9.54
N SER A 16 10.28 -28.87 -9.88
CA SER A 16 10.96 -27.83 -9.09
C SER A 16 10.20 -26.49 -9.09
N SER A 17 9.57 -26.12 -10.20
CA SER A 17 8.80 -24.86 -10.29
C SER A 17 7.48 -24.89 -9.50
N VAL A 18 6.83 -26.07 -9.42
CA VAL A 18 5.59 -26.23 -8.63
C VAL A 18 5.90 -26.27 -7.14
N LEU A 19 6.95 -26.98 -6.72
CA LEU A 19 7.39 -27.03 -5.33
C LEU A 19 7.88 -25.65 -4.83
N ASP A 20 8.56 -24.87 -5.68
CA ASP A 20 8.97 -23.50 -5.38
C ASP A 20 7.75 -22.56 -5.21
N ALA A 21 6.70 -22.74 -6.02
CA ALA A 21 5.46 -21.97 -5.89
C ALA A 21 4.73 -22.26 -4.56
N ASP A 22 4.69 -23.51 -4.11
CA ASP A 22 4.05 -23.88 -2.84
C ASP A 22 4.84 -23.40 -1.60
N GLN A 23 6.14 -23.15 -1.73
CA GLN A 23 6.99 -22.69 -0.64
C GLN A 23 7.06 -21.16 -0.49
N ARG A 24 6.60 -20.39 -1.46
CA ARG A 24 6.68 -18.91 -1.42
C ARG A 24 6.09 -18.30 -0.17
N GLY A 25 4.92 -18.77 0.22
CA GLY A 25 4.21 -18.27 1.40
C GLY A 25 4.87 -18.64 2.74
N SER A 26 5.81 -19.61 2.76
CA SER A 26 6.50 -20.07 3.96
C SER A 26 7.93 -19.52 4.08
N GLN A 27 8.44 -18.81 3.08
CA GLN A 27 9.79 -18.25 3.11
C GLN A 27 10.03 -17.43 4.39
N PRO A 28 11.18 -17.61 5.07
CA PRO A 28 11.49 -16.87 6.28
C PRO A 28 11.79 -15.41 5.97
N ILE A 29 11.67 -14.55 6.99
CA ILE A 29 12.19 -13.17 6.90
C ILE A 29 13.72 -13.27 6.71
N PRO A 30 14.32 -12.51 5.75
CA PRO A 30 15.76 -12.53 5.52
C PRO A 30 16.55 -12.22 6.80
N THR A 31 17.64 -12.95 7.02
CA THR A 31 18.48 -12.84 8.24
C THR A 31 18.95 -11.40 8.49
N ALA A 32 19.35 -10.68 7.45
CA ALA A 32 19.77 -9.29 7.57
C ALA A 32 18.64 -8.40 8.15
N LEU A 33 17.39 -8.66 7.74
CA LEU A 33 16.24 -7.92 8.23
C LEU A 33 15.86 -8.29 9.67
N VAL A 34 16.00 -9.59 10.02
CA VAL A 34 15.87 -10.05 11.43
C VAL A 34 16.92 -9.40 12.32
N SER A 35 18.17 -9.32 11.86
CA SER A 35 19.25 -8.62 12.58
C SER A 35 18.94 -7.14 12.77
N LYS A 36 18.41 -6.48 11.73
CA LYS A 36 17.96 -5.08 11.82
C LYS A 36 16.79 -4.93 12.82
N MET A 37 15.84 -5.86 12.85
CA MET A 37 14.75 -5.86 13.84
C MET A 37 15.34 -5.91 15.26
N LYS A 38 16.22 -6.86 15.52
CA LYS A 38 16.87 -7.03 16.83
C LYS A 38 17.61 -5.77 17.27
N ALA A 39 18.39 -5.15 16.37
CA ALA A 39 19.11 -3.91 16.65
C ALA A 39 18.18 -2.72 17.01
N ASN A 40 16.94 -2.75 16.53
CA ASN A 40 15.92 -1.72 16.80
C ASN A 40 14.91 -2.14 17.89
N ALA A 41 15.25 -3.10 18.73
CA ALA A 41 14.39 -3.61 19.80
C ALA A 41 13.02 -4.13 19.30
N MET A 42 13.02 -4.79 18.14
CA MET A 42 11.87 -5.43 17.48
C MET A 42 12.12 -6.94 17.36
N SER A 43 11.05 -7.73 17.30
CA SER A 43 11.10 -9.17 16.96
C SER A 43 10.22 -9.48 15.74
N PRO A 44 10.41 -10.61 15.05
CA PRO A 44 9.51 -11.04 13.97
C PRO A 44 8.03 -11.06 14.35
N ALA A 45 7.72 -11.44 15.60
CA ALA A 45 6.36 -11.57 16.11
C ALA A 45 5.69 -10.24 16.48
N ASP A 46 6.45 -9.14 16.61
CA ASP A 46 5.87 -7.86 17.00
C ASP A 46 4.93 -7.31 15.92
N PRO A 47 3.87 -6.58 16.32
CA PRO A 47 2.91 -5.97 15.42
C PRO A 47 3.54 -5.00 14.40
N ILE A 48 2.88 -4.92 13.24
CA ILE A 48 3.25 -4.01 12.14
C ILE A 48 2.12 -3.07 11.77
N VAL A 49 2.48 -1.99 11.09
CA VAL A 49 1.62 -1.17 10.24
C VAL A 49 2.32 -0.92 8.91
N VAL A 50 1.55 -0.92 7.83
CA VAL A 50 2.01 -0.63 6.47
C VAL A 50 1.55 0.75 6.09
N ARG A 51 2.43 1.56 5.51
CA ARG A 51 2.07 2.88 4.98
C ARG A 51 2.50 2.97 3.51
N ILE A 52 1.61 3.43 2.66
CA ILE A 52 1.81 3.54 1.22
C ILE A 52 1.69 5.01 0.83
N PHE A 53 2.61 5.49 0.00
CA PHE A 53 2.65 6.84 -0.54
C PHE A 53 2.70 6.76 -2.06
N LYS A 54 1.59 7.10 -2.72
CA LYS A 54 1.45 6.93 -4.18
C LYS A 54 2.41 7.83 -4.94
N GLN A 55 2.46 9.11 -4.60
CA GLN A 55 3.32 10.08 -5.29
C GLN A 55 4.80 9.71 -5.22
N GLU A 56 5.26 9.28 -4.05
CA GLU A 56 6.63 8.83 -3.82
C GLU A 56 6.88 7.44 -4.39
N SER A 57 5.80 6.69 -4.69
CA SER A 57 5.84 5.27 -5.08
C SER A 57 6.60 4.43 -4.06
N GLU A 58 6.28 4.61 -2.78
CA GLU A 58 6.94 3.94 -1.65
C GLU A 58 5.93 3.21 -0.76
N LEU A 59 6.38 2.08 -0.22
CA LEU A 59 5.69 1.34 0.83
C LEU A 59 6.63 1.21 2.04
N GLU A 60 6.14 1.61 3.21
CA GLU A 60 6.86 1.54 4.47
C GLU A 60 6.29 0.45 5.36
N ILE A 61 7.16 -0.34 5.98
CA ILE A 61 6.82 -1.22 7.10
C ILE A 61 7.33 -0.58 8.38
N TRP A 62 6.40 -0.28 9.25
CA TRP A 62 6.65 0.16 10.63
C TRP A 62 6.36 -0.99 11.57
N LYS A 63 7.21 -1.18 12.57
CA LYS A 63 7.09 -2.30 13.49
C LYS A 63 7.17 -1.82 14.93
N ARG A 64 6.34 -2.44 15.81
CA ARG A 64 6.30 -2.08 17.21
C ARG A 64 7.61 -2.47 17.89
N THR A 65 8.19 -1.53 18.64
CA THR A 65 9.36 -1.74 19.48
C THR A 65 8.93 -2.17 20.88
N ARG A 66 9.88 -2.53 21.72
CA ARG A 66 9.62 -2.85 23.14
C ARG A 66 9.04 -1.68 23.94
N THR A 67 9.22 -0.44 23.50
CA THR A 67 8.60 0.74 24.14
C THR A 67 7.12 0.90 23.79
N GLY A 68 6.57 0.07 22.90
CA GLY A 68 5.20 0.17 22.43
C GLY A 68 4.98 1.14 21.27
N HIS A 69 5.97 1.95 20.91
CA HIS A 69 5.92 2.83 19.74
C HIS A 69 6.37 2.07 18.50
N TYR A 70 5.84 2.48 17.34
CA TYR A 70 6.27 1.94 16.05
C TYR A 70 7.44 2.74 15.50
N ALA A 71 8.45 2.04 15.01
CA ALA A 71 9.58 2.63 14.30
C ALA A 71 9.69 2.04 12.89
N LEU A 72 10.25 2.82 11.97
CA LEU A 72 10.42 2.43 10.58
C LEU A 72 11.42 1.27 10.47
N LEU A 73 10.93 0.12 10.02
CA LEU A 73 11.78 -1.02 9.74
C LEU A 73 12.44 -0.92 8.36
N LYS A 74 11.63 -0.71 7.31
CA LYS A 74 12.12 -0.65 5.93
C LYS A 74 11.14 0.11 5.04
N THR A 75 11.71 0.88 4.10
CA THR A 75 10.99 1.46 2.96
C THR A 75 11.27 0.62 1.72
N TYR A 76 10.23 0.28 0.98
CA TYR A 76 10.30 -0.47 -0.25
C TYR A 76 9.91 0.43 -1.42
N PRO A 77 10.73 0.53 -2.46
CA PRO A 77 10.32 1.19 -3.68
C PRO A 77 9.21 0.38 -4.35
N MET A 78 8.14 1.05 -4.74
CA MET A 78 7.02 0.44 -5.43
C MET A 78 7.32 0.36 -6.92
N CYS A 79 7.18 -0.83 -7.49
CA CYS A 79 7.51 -1.07 -8.88
C CYS A 79 6.48 -0.45 -9.83
N ARG A 80 5.20 -0.57 -9.48
CA ARG A 80 4.10 0.00 -10.27
C ARG A 80 2.84 0.17 -9.41
N TRP A 81 2.13 1.27 -9.65
CA TRP A 81 0.73 1.43 -9.28
C TRP A 81 0.01 2.14 -10.43
N SER A 82 -1.32 2.16 -10.46
CA SER A 82 -2.06 2.71 -11.58
C SER A 82 -3.11 3.74 -11.16
N GLY A 83 -3.54 4.55 -12.11
CA GLY A 83 -4.45 5.65 -11.93
C GLY A 83 -3.75 6.96 -11.55
N LYS A 84 -4.49 7.84 -10.87
CA LYS A 84 -4.06 9.17 -10.42
C LYS A 84 -4.00 9.22 -8.89
N LEU A 85 -3.60 10.34 -8.31
CA LEU A 85 -3.89 10.65 -6.92
C LEU A 85 -5.42 10.81 -6.75
N GLY A 86 -5.92 10.36 -5.60
CA GLY A 86 -7.34 10.33 -5.29
C GLY A 86 -7.87 8.92 -5.03
N PRO A 87 -9.09 8.82 -4.46
CA PRO A 87 -9.70 7.55 -4.10
C PRO A 87 -10.10 6.74 -5.34
N LYS A 88 -10.08 5.41 -5.21
CA LYS A 88 -10.77 4.53 -6.14
C LYS A 88 -12.27 4.63 -5.89
N LYS A 89 -13.09 4.64 -6.97
CA LYS A 89 -14.54 4.78 -6.85
C LYS A 89 -15.34 3.71 -7.61
N ARG A 90 -14.82 3.16 -8.70
CA ARG A 90 -15.56 2.22 -9.57
C ARG A 90 -14.74 1.02 -9.98
N ALA A 91 -15.42 -0.11 -10.17
CA ALA A 91 -14.82 -1.27 -10.84
C ALA A 91 -14.31 -0.86 -12.23
N GLY A 92 -13.14 -1.35 -12.63
CA GLY A 92 -12.53 -1.05 -13.92
C GLY A 92 -11.86 0.32 -14.07
N ASP A 93 -11.93 1.21 -13.06
CA ASP A 93 -11.30 2.54 -13.10
C ASP A 93 -9.76 2.51 -13.03
N ARG A 94 -9.16 1.35 -12.86
CA ARG A 94 -7.71 1.12 -12.73
C ARG A 94 -7.02 1.99 -11.68
N GLN A 95 -7.78 2.51 -10.73
CA GLN A 95 -7.31 3.41 -9.69
C GLN A 95 -6.81 2.61 -8.47
N ALA A 96 -5.57 2.85 -8.05
CA ALA A 96 -5.07 2.35 -6.78
C ALA A 96 -5.75 3.10 -5.62
N PRO A 97 -6.35 2.39 -4.64
CA PRO A 97 -7.19 3.00 -3.63
C PRO A 97 -6.38 3.78 -2.59
N GLU A 98 -6.98 4.81 -2.00
CA GLU A 98 -6.45 5.55 -0.85
C GLU A 98 -7.39 5.39 0.33
N GLY A 99 -6.85 5.14 1.53
CA GLY A 99 -7.67 4.91 2.71
C GLY A 99 -6.99 4.04 3.76
N PHE A 100 -7.81 3.53 4.68
CA PHE A 100 -7.37 2.70 5.79
C PHE A 100 -8.00 1.31 5.69
N TYR A 101 -7.15 0.28 5.71
CA TYR A 101 -7.56 -1.12 5.53
C TYR A 101 -7.03 -1.99 6.68
N SER A 102 -7.79 -3.00 7.06
CA SER A 102 -7.44 -3.95 8.13
C SER A 102 -7.21 -5.32 7.53
N ILE A 103 -6.01 -5.86 7.69
CA ILE A 103 -5.53 -7.07 7.01
C ILE A 103 -5.38 -8.22 7.99
N PRO A 104 -6.39 -9.07 8.16
CA PRO A 104 -6.27 -10.34 8.90
C PRO A 104 -5.52 -11.40 8.08
N ALA A 105 -5.17 -12.51 8.71
CA ALA A 105 -4.43 -13.59 8.07
C ALA A 105 -5.11 -14.16 6.81
N SER A 106 -6.44 -14.15 6.75
CA SER A 106 -7.22 -14.61 5.58
C SER A 106 -7.02 -13.78 4.31
N MET A 107 -6.47 -12.57 4.44
CA MET A 107 -6.16 -11.69 3.31
C MET A 107 -4.76 -11.93 2.70
N LEU A 108 -3.98 -12.83 3.29
CA LEU A 108 -2.68 -13.25 2.74
C LEU A 108 -2.88 -14.39 1.75
N ASN A 109 -2.50 -14.19 0.48
CA ASN A 109 -2.59 -15.20 -0.57
C ASN A 109 -1.20 -15.73 -0.96
N PRO A 110 -0.81 -16.93 -0.51
CA PRO A 110 0.47 -17.55 -0.86
C PRO A 110 0.51 -18.11 -2.29
N LYS A 111 -0.64 -18.29 -2.94
CA LYS A 111 -0.79 -18.88 -4.27
C LYS A 111 -1.17 -17.85 -5.34
N SER A 112 -0.79 -16.60 -5.14
CA SER A 112 -1.06 -15.53 -6.10
C SER A 112 -0.35 -15.77 -7.44
N GLN A 113 -1.04 -15.51 -8.55
CA GLN A 113 -0.43 -15.48 -9.89
C GLN A 113 0.66 -14.40 -9.99
N TYR A 114 0.60 -13.39 -9.15
CA TYR A 114 1.57 -12.31 -9.03
C TYR A 114 2.60 -12.59 -7.92
N TYR A 115 3.10 -13.81 -7.84
CA TYR A 115 4.05 -14.31 -6.86
C TYR A 115 3.45 -14.51 -5.48
N LEU A 116 3.21 -13.47 -4.72
CA LEU A 116 2.50 -13.42 -3.44
C LEU A 116 1.59 -12.19 -3.45
N SER A 117 0.50 -12.24 -2.68
CA SER A 117 -0.33 -11.04 -2.53
C SER A 117 -0.95 -10.89 -1.15
N VAL A 118 -1.22 -9.63 -0.81
CA VAL A 118 -1.95 -9.20 0.38
C VAL A 118 -3.17 -8.42 -0.11
N ASN A 119 -4.37 -8.96 0.07
CA ASN A 119 -5.61 -8.30 -0.31
C ASN A 119 -5.90 -7.16 0.68
N LEU A 120 -6.26 -5.98 0.17
CA LEU A 120 -6.60 -4.83 0.99
C LEU A 120 -7.99 -4.94 1.63
N GLY A 121 -8.87 -5.79 1.08
CA GLY A 121 -10.26 -5.83 1.51
C GLY A 121 -11.06 -4.62 1.02
N TYR A 122 -10.72 -4.12 -0.16
CA TYR A 122 -11.48 -3.05 -0.82
C TYR A 122 -12.81 -3.59 -1.39
N PRO A 123 -13.93 -2.84 -1.34
CA PRO A 123 -14.09 -1.60 -0.59
C PRO A 123 -14.16 -1.84 0.93
N ASN A 124 -13.61 -0.93 1.72
CA ASN A 124 -13.82 -0.94 3.16
C ASN A 124 -15.25 -0.45 3.49
N ARG A 125 -15.61 -0.43 4.78
CA ARG A 125 -16.96 -0.08 5.22
C ARG A 125 -17.41 1.33 4.80
N LEU A 126 -16.50 2.31 4.82
CA LEU A 126 -16.79 3.67 4.36
C LEU A 126 -17.02 3.70 2.85
N GLU A 127 -16.10 3.12 2.10
CA GLU A 127 -16.12 3.09 0.63
C GLU A 127 -17.39 2.38 0.12
N ALA A 128 -17.76 1.26 0.76
CA ALA A 128 -19.01 0.56 0.47
C ALA A 128 -20.25 1.43 0.74
N ALA A 129 -20.28 2.15 1.87
CA ALA A 129 -21.38 3.06 2.20
C ALA A 129 -21.47 4.26 1.25
N LEU A 130 -20.35 4.68 0.66
CA LEU A 130 -20.29 5.72 -0.38
C LEU A 130 -20.64 5.19 -1.77
N GLY A 131 -20.99 3.90 -1.90
CA GLY A 131 -21.35 3.26 -3.16
C GLY A 131 -20.13 2.98 -4.07
N TYR A 132 -18.92 2.95 -3.52
CA TYR A 132 -17.72 2.62 -4.30
C TYR A 132 -17.71 1.13 -4.62
N THR A 133 -17.24 0.80 -5.82
CA THR A 133 -17.25 -0.57 -6.35
C THR A 133 -15.88 -1.01 -6.84
N GLY A 134 -15.67 -2.32 -6.87
CA GLY A 134 -14.45 -2.99 -7.26
C GLY A 134 -14.06 -4.02 -6.22
N GLU A 135 -13.10 -4.86 -6.55
CA GLU A 135 -12.63 -5.94 -5.69
C GLU A 135 -11.18 -6.31 -6.02
N ALA A 136 -10.61 -7.23 -5.24
CA ALA A 136 -9.29 -7.81 -5.50
C ALA A 136 -8.15 -6.77 -5.64
N LEU A 137 -8.22 -5.68 -4.87
CA LEU A 137 -7.14 -4.69 -4.79
C LEU A 137 -6.08 -5.19 -3.80
N MET A 138 -4.84 -5.28 -4.26
CA MET A 138 -3.78 -6.00 -3.53
C MET A 138 -2.46 -5.23 -3.51
N ILE A 139 -1.62 -5.56 -2.52
CA ILE A 139 -0.18 -5.42 -2.59
C ILE A 139 0.35 -6.75 -3.11
N HIS A 140 1.10 -6.78 -4.23
CA HIS A 140 1.54 -8.03 -4.86
C HIS A 140 2.88 -7.88 -5.60
N GLY A 141 3.45 -8.97 -6.07
CA GLY A 141 4.66 -9.00 -6.89
C GLY A 141 4.40 -8.72 -8.38
N ALA A 142 5.36 -9.09 -9.21
CA ALA A 142 5.30 -9.08 -10.68
C ALA A 142 5.26 -7.70 -11.37
N CYS A 143 5.53 -6.60 -10.69
CA CYS A 143 5.75 -5.28 -11.28
C CYS A 143 4.71 -4.85 -12.36
N SER A 144 3.45 -5.26 -12.21
CA SER A 144 2.36 -4.97 -13.15
C SER A 144 1.10 -4.56 -12.40
N SER A 145 0.48 -3.44 -12.75
CA SER A 145 -0.70 -2.93 -12.03
C SER A 145 -1.83 -2.54 -12.98
N SER A 146 -3.05 -2.80 -12.54
CA SER A 146 -4.30 -2.30 -13.12
C SER A 146 -5.27 -1.85 -12.00
N GLY A 147 -4.74 -1.26 -10.91
CA GLY A 147 -5.48 -0.83 -9.73
C GLY A 147 -4.85 -1.28 -8.41
N CYS A 148 -3.78 -2.06 -8.46
CA CYS A 148 -3.06 -2.61 -7.31
C CYS A 148 -1.77 -1.83 -7.01
N TYR A 149 -1.10 -2.24 -5.92
CA TYR A 149 0.23 -1.81 -5.54
C TYR A 149 1.23 -2.92 -5.85
N ALA A 150 1.90 -2.83 -7.01
CA ALA A 150 2.84 -3.85 -7.47
C ALA A 150 4.24 -3.58 -6.95
N MET A 151 4.80 -4.55 -6.24
CA MET A 151 6.16 -4.58 -5.73
C MET A 151 7.02 -5.49 -6.61
N THR A 152 8.33 -5.53 -6.35
CA THR A 152 9.15 -6.65 -6.84
C THR A 152 8.76 -7.94 -6.11
N ASP A 153 9.04 -9.11 -6.71
CA ASP A 153 8.78 -10.40 -6.05
C ASP A 153 9.57 -10.54 -4.74
N GLU A 154 10.80 -10.03 -4.69
CA GLU A 154 11.59 -9.97 -3.47
C GLU A 154 10.92 -9.06 -2.43
N GLY A 155 10.51 -7.85 -2.85
CA GLY A 155 9.88 -6.88 -1.94
C GLY A 155 8.57 -7.40 -1.35
N VAL A 156 7.67 -7.97 -2.17
CA VAL A 156 6.44 -8.56 -1.63
C VAL A 156 6.71 -9.81 -0.80
N GLY A 157 7.74 -10.58 -1.12
CA GLY A 157 8.17 -11.75 -0.32
C GLY A 157 8.52 -11.35 1.11
N GLU A 158 9.32 -10.30 1.27
CA GLU A 158 9.65 -9.75 2.59
C GLU A 158 8.42 -9.19 3.31
N ILE A 159 7.61 -8.36 2.63
CA ILE A 159 6.39 -7.75 3.19
C ILE A 159 5.44 -8.84 3.68
N TYR A 160 5.24 -9.88 2.87
CA TYR A 160 4.39 -11.03 3.19
C TYR A 160 4.91 -11.79 4.40
N ALA A 161 6.20 -12.11 4.43
CA ALA A 161 6.82 -12.82 5.55
C ALA A 161 6.73 -12.03 6.86
N ILE A 162 7.00 -10.72 6.84
CA ILE A 162 6.89 -9.83 8.00
C ILE A 162 5.44 -9.77 8.50
N GLY A 163 4.47 -9.60 7.59
CA GLY A 163 3.05 -9.58 7.93
C GLY A 163 2.57 -10.90 8.53
N ARG A 164 2.94 -12.02 7.90
CA ARG A 164 2.64 -13.37 8.39
C ARG A 164 3.16 -13.60 9.81
N GLU A 165 4.43 -13.27 10.08
CA GLU A 165 5.02 -13.47 11.40
C GLU A 165 4.39 -12.55 12.46
N ALA A 166 4.03 -11.32 12.13
CA ALA A 166 3.31 -10.43 13.03
C ALA A 166 1.91 -10.97 13.38
N LEU A 167 1.17 -11.50 12.39
CA LEU A 167 -0.14 -12.14 12.61
C LEU A 167 -0.02 -13.41 13.45
N LYS A 168 0.98 -14.27 13.19
CA LYS A 168 1.29 -15.43 14.04
C LYS A 168 1.68 -15.03 15.45
N GLY A 169 2.32 -13.87 15.62
CA GLY A 169 2.70 -13.30 16.90
C GLY A 169 1.54 -12.73 17.75
N GLY A 170 0.30 -12.86 17.25
CA GLY A 170 -0.91 -12.45 17.98
C GLY A 170 -1.53 -11.13 17.50
N GLN A 171 -0.98 -10.48 16.50
CA GLN A 171 -1.66 -9.35 15.86
C GLN A 171 -2.88 -9.88 15.07
N ARG A 172 -4.10 -9.50 15.49
CA ARG A 172 -5.33 -9.99 14.81
C ARG A 172 -5.43 -9.56 13.37
N ALA A 173 -5.06 -8.30 13.10
CA ALA A 173 -4.96 -7.73 11.77
C ALA A 173 -3.96 -6.58 11.80
N PHE A 174 -3.19 -6.38 10.74
CA PHE A 174 -2.38 -5.18 10.62
C PHE A 174 -3.09 -4.13 9.76
N GLN A 175 -2.82 -2.87 10.07
CA GLN A 175 -3.39 -1.75 9.33
C GLN A 175 -2.53 -1.42 8.10
N VAL A 176 -3.19 -1.19 6.95
CA VAL A 176 -2.60 -0.55 5.77
C VAL A 176 -3.20 0.84 5.65
N GLN A 177 -2.34 1.84 5.60
CA GLN A 177 -2.64 3.25 5.43
C GLN A 177 -2.14 3.70 4.06
N ALA A 178 -3.05 3.87 3.10
CA ALA A 178 -2.71 4.27 1.73
C ALA A 178 -3.03 5.75 1.52
N TYR A 179 -1.99 6.52 1.17
CA TYR A 179 -2.02 7.97 1.04
C TYR A 179 -1.67 8.41 -0.39
N PRO A 180 -2.19 9.57 -0.84
CA PRO A 180 -1.80 10.16 -2.12
C PRO A 180 -0.31 10.52 -2.16
N PHE A 181 0.20 11.06 -1.06
CA PHE A 181 1.57 11.54 -0.86
C PHE A 181 1.88 11.62 0.64
N ARG A 182 3.13 11.90 1.00
CA ARG A 182 3.47 12.24 2.39
C ARG A 182 2.74 13.52 2.78
N MET A 183 1.81 13.43 3.73
CA MET A 183 0.83 14.49 4.02
C MET A 183 1.41 15.62 4.88
N THR A 184 2.55 16.15 4.45
CA THR A 184 3.17 17.35 5.02
C THR A 184 2.38 18.60 4.65
N ALA A 185 2.48 19.66 5.44
CA ALA A 185 1.87 20.96 5.13
C ALA A 185 2.23 21.46 3.72
N GLN A 186 3.49 21.28 3.30
CA GLN A 186 3.94 21.67 1.95
C GLN A 186 3.25 20.88 0.84
N ASN A 187 3.10 19.57 1.00
CA ASN A 187 2.44 18.74 0.00
C ASN A 187 0.92 18.99 -0.04
N MET A 188 0.31 19.20 1.12
CA MET A 188 -1.08 19.62 1.21
C MET A 188 -1.31 20.98 0.51
N ALA A 189 -0.44 21.96 0.76
CA ALA A 189 -0.51 23.27 0.10
C ALA A 189 -0.44 23.17 -1.43
N LYS A 190 0.49 22.37 -1.95
CA LYS A 190 0.64 22.14 -3.40
C LYS A 190 -0.61 21.57 -4.05
N ASN A 191 -1.37 20.76 -3.33
CA ASN A 191 -2.53 20.03 -3.83
C ASN A 191 -3.88 20.63 -3.38
N ARG A 192 -3.89 21.82 -2.78
CA ARG A 192 -5.11 22.40 -2.16
C ARG A 192 -6.27 22.63 -3.13
N ASN A 193 -5.98 22.81 -4.42
CA ASN A 193 -6.99 23.04 -5.45
C ASN A 193 -7.51 21.76 -6.10
N ASP A 194 -7.02 20.58 -5.64
CA ASP A 194 -7.47 19.30 -6.14
C ASP A 194 -8.90 18.99 -5.70
N PRO A 195 -9.76 18.43 -6.56
CA PRO A 195 -11.12 18.02 -6.19
C PRO A 195 -11.18 17.03 -5.02
N ASN A 196 -10.07 16.28 -4.77
CA ASN A 196 -9.97 15.32 -3.68
C ASN A 196 -9.43 15.94 -2.38
N TYR A 197 -9.18 17.26 -2.33
CA TYR A 197 -8.51 17.89 -1.19
C TYR A 197 -9.25 17.65 0.14
N ALA A 198 -10.58 17.77 0.16
CA ALA A 198 -11.39 17.52 1.37
C ALA A 198 -11.25 16.05 1.85
N PHE A 199 -11.20 15.09 0.93
CA PHE A 199 -10.93 13.70 1.26
C PHE A 199 -9.51 13.54 1.83
N TRP A 200 -8.53 14.21 1.28
CA TRP A 200 -7.15 14.19 1.78
C TRP A 200 -6.99 14.87 3.14
N GLN A 201 -7.73 15.94 3.42
CA GLN A 201 -7.80 16.51 4.77
C GLN A 201 -8.32 15.49 5.78
N ASN A 202 -9.34 14.70 5.41
CA ASN A 202 -9.83 13.63 6.27
C ASN A 202 -8.77 12.52 6.46
N LEU A 203 -8.08 12.06 5.41
CA LEU A 203 -6.97 11.09 5.54
C LEU A 203 -5.84 11.62 6.41
N LYS A 204 -5.54 12.93 6.29
CA LYS A 204 -4.47 13.59 7.05
C LYS A 204 -4.67 13.48 8.56
N ARG A 205 -5.89 13.48 9.04
CA ARG A 205 -6.20 13.28 10.47
C ARG A 205 -5.60 11.96 10.99
N GLY A 206 -5.78 10.88 10.26
CA GLY A 206 -5.19 9.58 10.61
C GLY A 206 -3.67 9.56 10.45
N TYR A 207 -3.15 10.22 9.41
CA TYR A 207 -1.71 10.40 9.21
C TYR A 207 -1.08 11.12 10.40
N ASP A 208 -1.63 12.27 10.82
CA ASP A 208 -1.12 13.08 11.93
C ASP A 208 -1.23 12.38 13.27
N THR A 209 -2.29 11.60 13.49
CA THR A 209 -2.42 10.76 14.68
C THR A 209 -1.25 9.79 14.78
N PHE A 210 -0.88 9.11 13.68
CA PHE A 210 0.28 8.24 13.65
C PHE A 210 1.59 9.02 13.86
N GLU A 211 1.79 10.12 13.15
CA GLU A 211 3.02 10.92 13.27
C GLU A 211 3.26 11.43 14.70
N LYS A 212 2.20 11.79 15.39
CA LYS A 212 2.27 12.29 16.77
C LYS A 212 2.48 11.18 17.79
N THR A 213 1.75 10.07 17.62
CA THR A 213 1.71 9.01 18.64
C THR A 213 2.72 7.89 18.37
N ARG A 214 3.19 7.77 17.14
CA ARG A 214 3.93 6.59 16.64
C ARG A 214 3.20 5.28 16.89
N ARG A 215 1.86 5.34 16.85
CA ARG A 215 0.95 4.19 16.97
C ARG A 215 -0.13 4.30 15.91
N PRO A 216 -0.58 3.18 15.31
CA PRO A 216 -1.68 3.23 14.35
C PRO A 216 -2.94 3.79 15.02
N PRO A 217 -3.66 4.72 14.37
CA PRO A 217 -4.91 5.24 14.92
C PRO A 217 -5.97 4.13 14.94
N GLN A 218 -6.88 4.21 15.90
CA GLN A 218 -8.15 3.51 15.79
C GLN A 218 -8.98 4.18 14.69
N VAL A 219 -9.53 3.39 13.78
CA VAL A 219 -10.29 3.87 12.64
C VAL A 219 -11.76 3.51 12.80
N GLY A 220 -12.60 4.51 12.70
CA GLY A 220 -14.05 4.40 12.60
C GLY A 220 -14.57 5.23 11.44
N TYR A 221 -15.87 5.42 11.40
CA TYR A 221 -16.56 6.07 10.29
C TYR A 221 -17.75 6.86 10.83
N CYS A 222 -17.91 8.11 10.37
CA CYS A 222 -19.12 8.91 10.62
C CYS A 222 -19.20 10.04 9.59
N GLY A 223 -20.37 10.58 9.34
CA GLY A 223 -20.58 11.74 8.46
C GLY A 223 -20.04 11.53 7.04
N GLY A 224 -20.00 10.30 6.54
CA GLY A 224 -19.43 9.99 5.22
C GLY A 224 -17.91 10.06 5.15
N GLY A 225 -17.20 10.05 6.29
CA GLY A 225 -15.75 10.12 6.36
C GLY A 225 -15.13 9.15 7.38
N TYR A 226 -13.80 9.10 7.41
CA TYR A 226 -13.07 8.42 8.47
C TYR A 226 -13.13 9.21 9.76
N ALA A 227 -13.30 8.50 10.87
CA ALA A 227 -13.14 9.01 12.23
C ALA A 227 -11.93 8.33 12.88
N PHE A 228 -11.13 9.10 13.63
CA PHE A 228 -9.89 8.59 14.21
C PHE A 228 -9.83 8.86 15.70
N ALA A 229 -9.25 7.90 16.44
CA ALA A 229 -8.88 8.07 17.83
C ALA A 229 -7.46 7.52 18.07
N ALA A 230 -6.73 8.11 19.01
CA ALA A 230 -5.45 7.56 19.43
C ALA A 230 -5.68 6.29 20.27
N GLU A 231 -4.67 5.41 20.32
CA GLU A 231 -4.70 4.23 21.22
C GLU A 231 -4.92 4.67 22.66
N GLY A 232 -5.83 3.99 23.35
CA GLY A 232 -6.21 4.32 24.73
C GLY A 232 -7.34 5.35 24.86
N GLN A 233 -7.79 5.96 23.78
CA GLN A 233 -9.00 6.77 23.74
C GLN A 233 -10.25 5.91 23.46
N ALA A 234 -11.44 6.48 23.64
CA ALA A 234 -12.68 5.82 23.23
C ALA A 234 -12.62 5.49 21.73
N ALA A 235 -13.05 4.29 21.36
CA ALA A 235 -13.12 3.91 19.96
C ALA A 235 -14.07 4.85 19.20
N PRO A 236 -13.70 5.28 17.97
CA PRO A 236 -14.56 6.14 17.18
C PRO A 236 -15.81 5.38 16.73
N ILE A 237 -16.87 6.14 16.44
CA ILE A 237 -18.10 5.59 15.84
C ILE A 237 -17.71 4.81 14.58
N SER A 238 -18.36 3.68 14.36
CA SER A 238 -18.11 2.81 13.20
C SER A 238 -19.36 2.67 12.33
N ASP A 239 -20.08 3.78 12.12
CA ASP A 239 -21.21 3.88 11.22
C ASP A 239 -21.02 5.06 10.26
N PRO A 240 -20.75 4.80 8.97
CA PRO A 240 -20.53 5.85 7.98
C PRO A 240 -21.68 6.86 7.82
N GLN A 241 -22.91 6.46 8.16
CA GLN A 241 -24.11 7.31 8.01
C GLN A 241 -24.44 8.09 9.30
N ALA A 242 -23.90 7.68 10.45
CA ALA A 242 -24.13 8.39 11.70
C ALA A 242 -23.47 9.78 11.68
N ALA A 243 -24.10 10.75 12.33
CA ALA A 243 -23.46 12.04 12.56
C ALA A 243 -22.19 11.89 13.40
N CYS A 244 -21.14 12.63 13.06
CA CYS A 244 -19.94 12.65 13.89
C CYS A 244 -20.20 13.38 15.20
N PRO A 245 -19.65 12.90 16.32
CA PRO A 245 -19.70 13.61 17.60
C PRO A 245 -19.08 15.00 17.46
N PRO A 246 -19.63 16.03 18.15
CA PRO A 246 -19.14 17.41 18.04
C PRO A 246 -17.69 17.60 18.50
N ASP A 247 -17.15 16.71 19.35
CA ASP A 247 -15.82 16.84 19.98
C ASP A 247 -14.79 15.82 19.47
N GLY A 248 -14.92 15.38 18.24
CA GLY A 248 -14.01 14.39 17.66
C GLY A 248 -12.54 14.87 17.61
N ASN A 249 -11.84 14.75 18.72
CA ASN A 249 -10.37 14.84 18.78
C ASN A 249 -9.77 16.27 18.81
N ALA A 250 -9.85 16.94 19.96
CA ALA A 250 -9.21 18.26 20.18
C ALA A 250 -7.71 18.30 19.84
N LEU A 251 -6.98 17.16 19.94
CA LEU A 251 -5.58 17.06 19.57
C LEU A 251 -5.35 17.09 18.04
N VAL A 252 -6.30 16.59 17.28
CA VAL A 252 -6.27 16.63 15.81
C VAL A 252 -6.68 18.01 15.33
N ALA A 253 -7.73 18.60 15.92
CA ALA A 253 -8.19 19.95 15.58
C ALA A 253 -7.11 21.03 15.84
N ALA A 254 -6.34 20.92 16.92
CA ALA A 254 -5.26 21.87 17.20
C ALA A 254 -4.11 21.80 16.16
N ARG A 255 -3.85 20.62 15.59
CA ARG A 255 -2.84 20.46 14.54
C ARG A 255 -3.38 20.85 13.16
N GLU A 256 -4.63 20.56 12.88
CA GLU A 256 -5.31 21.04 11.68
C GLU A 256 -5.22 22.57 11.59
N ASN A 257 -5.53 23.28 12.67
CA ASN A 257 -5.42 24.74 12.73
C ASN A 257 -3.99 25.23 12.52
N ALA A 258 -2.97 24.56 13.08
CA ALA A 258 -1.57 24.90 12.90
C ALA A 258 -1.08 24.63 11.48
N ASP A 259 -1.51 23.51 10.88
CA ASP A 259 -1.15 23.14 9.51
C ASP A 259 -1.90 24.03 8.51
N ASP A 260 -3.16 24.35 8.72
CA ASP A 260 -3.92 25.30 7.88
C ASP A 260 -3.31 26.69 7.92
N ALA A 261 -2.86 27.16 9.09
CA ALA A 261 -2.09 28.40 9.21
C ALA A 261 -0.75 28.37 8.46
N ALA A 262 -0.09 27.22 8.39
CA ALA A 262 1.14 27.03 7.63
C ALA A 262 0.89 26.85 6.12
N ILE A 263 -0.22 26.18 5.74
CA ILE A 263 -0.60 25.92 4.36
C ILE A 263 -1.04 27.20 3.65
N PHE A 264 -1.75 28.08 4.33
CA PHE A 264 -2.30 29.30 3.75
C PHE A 264 -1.26 30.23 3.10
N PRO A 265 -0.13 30.55 3.75
CA PRO A 265 0.92 31.36 3.13
C PRO A 265 1.65 30.65 1.99
N MET A 266 1.80 29.33 2.04
CA MET A 266 2.51 28.55 1.02
C MET A 266 1.71 28.42 -0.27
N ALA A 267 0.42 28.62 -0.19
CA ALA A 267 -0.50 28.37 -1.30
C ALA A 267 -0.62 29.52 -2.30
N THR A 268 -0.01 30.66 -2.05
CA THR A 268 -0.16 31.88 -2.87
C THR A 268 0.53 31.84 -4.23
N GLY A 269 1.09 30.73 -4.64
CA GLY A 269 1.82 30.64 -5.90
C GLY A 269 1.71 29.33 -6.68
N SER A 270 0.90 28.37 -6.31
CA SER A 270 0.95 27.09 -7.02
C SER A 270 -0.34 26.68 -7.70
N ILE A 271 -0.14 26.26 -8.88
CA ILE A 271 -1.02 25.72 -9.88
C ILE A 271 -1.36 24.27 -9.53
N ALA A 272 -2.58 23.85 -9.85
CA ALA A 272 -3.06 22.50 -9.77
C ALA A 272 -2.09 21.50 -10.41
N VAL A 273 -1.54 20.62 -9.60
CA VAL A 273 -0.56 19.61 -10.03
C VAL A 273 -1.23 18.26 -10.31
N SER A 274 -2.50 18.10 -9.97
CA SER A 274 -3.16 16.80 -9.96
C SER A 274 -3.56 16.26 -11.33
N GLU A 275 -3.53 17.06 -12.39
CA GLU A 275 -3.76 16.57 -13.75
C GLU A 275 -2.59 15.79 -14.34
N GLN A 276 -1.44 15.82 -13.71
CA GLN A 276 -0.35 14.92 -14.09
C GLN A 276 -0.69 13.51 -13.65
N ALA A 277 -1.45 12.81 -14.49
CA ALA A 277 -1.29 11.38 -14.59
C ALA A 277 0.21 11.14 -14.73
N TYR A 278 0.81 10.37 -13.84
CA TYR A 278 2.21 10.06 -13.96
C TYR A 278 2.45 9.46 -15.34
N THR A 279 3.34 10.06 -16.14
CA THR A 279 3.61 9.65 -17.51
C THR A 279 4.05 8.19 -17.65
N ASP A 280 4.34 7.53 -16.54
CA ASP A 280 4.75 6.13 -16.44
C ASP A 280 3.81 5.26 -15.58
N GLY A 281 2.63 5.76 -15.20
CA GLY A 281 1.66 5.03 -14.40
C GLY A 281 2.14 4.74 -12.97
N GLY A 282 2.80 5.69 -12.32
CA GLY A 282 3.24 5.58 -10.92
C GLY A 282 4.30 4.50 -10.71
N MET A 283 5.56 4.86 -10.87
CA MET A 283 6.72 4.02 -10.71
C MET A 283 7.77 4.76 -9.88
N HIS A 284 8.39 4.06 -8.93
CA HIS A 284 9.51 4.63 -8.19
C HIS A 284 10.68 4.96 -9.13
N PRO A 285 11.39 6.09 -8.94
CA PRO A 285 12.46 6.53 -9.82
C PRO A 285 13.56 5.50 -10.10
N VAL A 286 13.84 4.60 -9.15
CA VAL A 286 14.84 3.53 -9.34
C VAL A 286 14.42 2.56 -10.45
N PHE A 287 13.16 2.21 -10.53
CA PHE A 287 12.64 1.32 -11.59
C PHE A 287 12.45 2.04 -12.91
N ARG A 288 12.07 3.32 -12.87
CA ARG A 288 11.98 4.17 -14.07
C ARG A 288 13.33 4.27 -14.78
N LYS A 289 14.38 4.60 -14.04
CA LYS A 289 15.75 4.62 -14.58
C LYS A 289 16.20 3.26 -15.11
N MET A 290 15.76 2.18 -14.48
CA MET A 290 16.06 0.81 -14.94
C MET A 290 15.32 0.49 -16.23
N LEU A 291 14.06 0.89 -16.35
CA LEU A 291 13.24 0.75 -17.56
C LEU A 291 13.84 1.53 -18.73
N GLU A 292 14.19 2.79 -18.50
CA GLU A 292 14.80 3.66 -19.51
C GLU A 292 16.14 3.13 -20.02
N ARG A 293 16.99 2.62 -19.12
CA ARG A 293 18.33 2.13 -19.50
C ARG A 293 18.33 0.75 -20.12
N ASN A 294 17.48 -0.15 -19.65
CA ASN A 294 17.59 -1.59 -19.93
C ASN A 294 16.36 -2.17 -20.61
N GLY A 295 15.29 -1.38 -20.80
CA GLY A 295 14.03 -1.81 -21.40
C GLY A 295 13.17 -2.69 -20.51
N ALA A 296 11.91 -2.89 -20.91
CA ALA A 296 10.87 -3.59 -20.15
C ALA A 296 11.22 -5.06 -19.86
N THR A 297 11.81 -5.76 -20.82
CA THR A 297 12.20 -7.17 -20.65
C THR A 297 13.27 -7.35 -19.57
N SER A 298 14.26 -6.44 -19.51
CA SER A 298 15.29 -6.48 -18.47
C SER A 298 14.71 -6.12 -17.11
N LEU A 299 13.82 -5.14 -17.03
CA LEU A 299 13.13 -4.78 -15.80
C LEU A 299 12.32 -5.97 -15.27
N ALA A 300 11.53 -6.64 -16.15
CA ALA A 300 10.76 -7.83 -15.78
C ALA A 300 11.63 -8.92 -15.17
N LYS A 301 12.73 -9.28 -15.84
CA LYS A 301 13.67 -10.30 -15.35
C LYS A 301 14.28 -9.97 -13.97
N ARG A 302 14.47 -8.69 -13.66
CA ARG A 302 15.09 -8.23 -12.41
C ARG A 302 14.09 -8.08 -11.26
N THR A 303 12.81 -7.89 -11.59
CA THR A 303 11.78 -7.56 -10.59
C THR A 303 10.80 -8.70 -10.35
N SER A 304 10.72 -9.67 -11.28
CA SER A 304 9.76 -10.76 -11.20
C SER A 304 10.37 -12.12 -11.54
N LYS A 305 9.95 -13.11 -10.78
CA LYS A 305 10.19 -14.56 -11.03
C LYS A 305 8.97 -15.20 -11.71
N THR A 306 7.95 -14.42 -12.02
CA THR A 306 6.74 -14.89 -12.70
C THR A 306 6.75 -14.49 -14.17
N ALA A 307 5.95 -15.16 -14.98
CA ALA A 307 5.80 -14.86 -16.40
C ALA A 307 4.86 -13.66 -16.69
N VAL A 308 4.40 -12.97 -15.66
CA VAL A 308 3.51 -11.81 -15.81
C VAL A 308 4.29 -10.66 -16.45
N PRO A 309 3.87 -10.16 -17.61
CA PRO A 309 4.53 -9.03 -18.25
C PRO A 309 4.31 -7.74 -17.44
N ILE A 310 5.27 -6.82 -17.51
CA ILE A 310 5.08 -5.47 -16.96
C ILE A 310 3.92 -4.80 -17.70
N SER A 311 2.99 -4.21 -16.96
CA SER A 311 1.89 -3.45 -17.56
C SER A 311 2.44 -2.27 -18.36
N ARG A 312 1.84 -2.05 -19.54
CA ARG A 312 2.19 -0.91 -20.39
C ARG A 312 1.81 0.40 -19.67
N PRO A 313 2.59 1.46 -19.82
CA PRO A 313 2.29 2.76 -19.23
C PRO A 313 0.87 3.26 -19.55
N GLU A 314 0.43 3.09 -20.81
CA GLU A 314 -0.89 3.53 -21.29
C GLU A 314 -2.04 2.83 -20.53
N ALA A 315 -1.85 1.58 -20.13
CA ALA A 315 -2.84 0.85 -19.33
C ALA A 315 -3.00 1.42 -17.92
N ALA A 316 -1.94 2.04 -17.38
CA ALA A 316 -1.93 2.68 -16.07
C ALA A 316 -2.38 4.15 -16.13
N LEU A 317 -2.26 4.78 -17.31
CA LEU A 317 -2.62 6.18 -17.55
C LEU A 317 -4.07 6.39 -17.98
N ALA A 318 -4.81 5.33 -18.33
CA ALA A 318 -6.21 5.48 -18.74
C ALA A 318 -6.97 6.27 -17.67
N ASP A 319 -7.50 7.43 -18.04
CA ASP A 319 -8.31 8.24 -17.13
C ASP A 319 -9.57 7.44 -16.79
N PRO A 320 -9.76 7.05 -15.54
CA PRO A 320 -10.93 6.25 -15.15
C PRO A 320 -12.24 7.01 -15.30
N TYR A 321 -12.18 8.31 -15.55
CA TYR A 321 -13.33 9.20 -15.62
C TYR A 321 -13.65 9.69 -17.04
N VAL A 322 -12.79 9.42 -18.01
CA VAL A 322 -13.11 9.69 -19.43
C VAL A 322 -14.00 8.56 -19.94
N PRO A 323 -15.26 8.81 -20.34
CA PRO A 323 -16.09 7.80 -20.99
C PRO A 323 -15.36 7.25 -22.20
N ALA A 324 -15.36 5.93 -22.39
CA ALA A 324 -14.92 5.35 -23.64
C ALA A 324 -15.74 5.99 -24.78
N LYS A 325 -15.04 6.55 -25.77
CA LYS A 325 -15.67 7.07 -26.98
C LYS A 325 -16.23 5.93 -27.80
#